data_eceabb22af96dc7e4d40d7096b0fd35c
#
_entry.id   eceabb22af96dc7e4d40d7096b0fd35c
#
_cell.length_a   1.000
_cell.length_b   1.000
_cell.length_c   1.000
_cell.angle_alpha   90.00
_cell.angle_beta   90.00
_cell.angle_gamma   90.00
#
_symmetry.space_group_name_H-M   'P 1'
#
loop_
_entity.id
_entity.type
_entity.pdbx_description
1 polymer ?
#
loop_
_entity_poly.entity_id
_entity_poly.type
_entity_poly.pdbx_seq_one_letter_code
_entity_poly.pdbx_strand_id
1 'polypeptide(L)'
;MYLISPTKRQYKANLHCHSTVSDGRKTPEELKEMYKAKGYSILSITDHEVPRNHSDLTDSDFIMLTGYEVYIRPDPKGIYDVYNKEIHINLFARDPENEAIVCYNPSYCRYLTEEEKQSLKKVGSQRPREFTT
;
A
#
# COMPACT_ATOMS: atom_id res chain seq x y z
N MET A 1 16.44 29.55 -2.19
CA MET A 1 16.93 28.22 -1.73
C MET A 1 16.08 27.17 -2.42
N TYR A 2 16.65 26.26 -3.20
CA TYR A 2 15.90 25.17 -3.84
C TYR A 2 15.96 23.95 -2.92
N LEU A 3 14.80 23.40 -2.54
CA LEU A 3 14.70 22.15 -1.80
C LEU A 3 15.10 20.94 -2.68
N ILE A 4 14.92 21.04 -3.98
CA ILE A 4 15.27 20.04 -4.97
C ILE A 4 16.25 20.70 -5.95
N SER A 5 17.37 20.04 -6.24
CA SER A 5 18.36 20.56 -7.19
C SER A 5 17.77 20.61 -8.59
N PRO A 6 17.75 21.79 -9.27
CA PRO A 6 17.23 21.90 -10.62
C PRO A 6 18.11 21.21 -11.68
N THR A 7 19.34 20.83 -11.31
CA THR A 7 20.28 20.14 -12.21
C THR A 7 20.21 18.62 -12.13
N LYS A 8 19.47 18.05 -11.15
CA LYS A 8 19.25 16.60 -11.05
C LYS A 8 18.03 16.20 -11.84
N ARG A 9 18.11 15.03 -12.45
CA ARG A 9 16.98 14.42 -13.15
C ARG A 9 15.82 14.23 -12.15
N GLN A 10 14.64 14.67 -12.52
CA GLN A 10 13.42 14.52 -11.73
C GLN A 10 12.55 13.44 -12.38
N TYR A 11 11.86 12.68 -11.55
CA TYR A 11 10.96 11.62 -11.97
C TYR A 11 9.56 11.93 -11.46
N LYS A 12 8.57 11.73 -12.32
CA LYS A 12 7.17 11.84 -11.94
C LYS A 12 6.73 10.52 -11.33
N ALA A 13 6.29 10.56 -10.07
CA ALA A 13 5.87 9.38 -9.32
C ALA A 13 4.42 9.51 -8.85
N ASN A 14 3.69 8.40 -8.83
CA ASN A 14 2.48 8.25 -8.03
C ASN A 14 2.70 7.14 -7.01
N LEU A 15 2.54 7.47 -5.73
CA LEU A 15 2.83 6.56 -4.62
C LEU A 15 1.57 6.02 -3.94
N HIS A 16 0.41 6.24 -4.54
CA HIS A 16 -0.86 5.75 -3.98
C HIS A 16 -1.91 5.60 -5.08
N CYS A 17 -2.29 4.38 -5.34
CA CYS A 17 -3.49 4.04 -6.11
C CYS A 17 -3.93 2.61 -5.77
N HIS A 18 -5.17 2.27 -6.13
CA HIS A 18 -5.72 0.94 -5.92
C HIS A 18 -5.97 0.23 -7.25
N SER A 19 -5.77 -1.07 -7.24
CA SER A 19 -6.05 -1.94 -8.37
C SER A 19 -7.28 -2.80 -8.12
N THR A 20 -7.59 -3.69 -9.07
CA THR A 20 -8.62 -4.72 -8.91
C THR A 20 -8.30 -5.77 -7.83
N VAL A 21 -7.10 -5.71 -7.24
CA VAL A 21 -6.74 -6.56 -6.09
C VAL A 21 -7.51 -6.12 -4.84
N SER A 22 -7.84 -4.82 -4.71
CA SER A 22 -8.73 -4.33 -3.65
C SER A 22 -10.01 -3.72 -4.22
N ASP A 23 -10.13 -2.42 -4.29
CA ASP A 23 -11.34 -1.72 -4.70
C ASP A 23 -11.14 -0.80 -5.92
N GLY A 24 -9.97 -0.86 -6.53
CA GLY A 24 -9.68 -0.18 -7.78
C GLY A 24 -10.42 -0.81 -8.97
N ARG A 25 -10.46 -0.09 -10.08
CA ARG A 25 -11.21 -0.50 -11.29
C ARG A 25 -10.33 -0.99 -12.42
N LYS A 26 -9.02 -0.92 -12.25
CA LYS A 26 -8.01 -1.25 -13.24
C LYS A 26 -7.08 -2.34 -12.72
N THR A 27 -6.64 -3.23 -13.61
CA THR A 27 -5.60 -4.18 -13.25
C THR A 27 -4.26 -3.48 -13.05
N PRO A 28 -3.28 -4.10 -12.37
CA PRO A 28 -1.93 -3.55 -12.24
C PRO A 28 -1.29 -3.19 -13.59
N GLU A 29 -1.48 -4.02 -14.61
CA GLU A 29 -0.96 -3.81 -15.96
C GLU A 29 -1.63 -2.59 -16.63
N GLU A 30 -2.95 -2.48 -16.54
CA GLU A 30 -3.68 -1.33 -17.05
C GLU A 30 -3.27 -0.03 -16.36
N LEU A 31 -3.01 -0.08 -15.05
CA LEU A 31 -2.52 1.07 -14.28
C LEU A 31 -1.13 1.48 -14.76
N LYS A 32 -0.20 0.54 -14.91
CA LYS A 32 1.13 0.81 -15.46
C LYS A 32 1.02 1.56 -16.79
N GLU A 33 0.29 1.01 -17.75
CA GLU A 33 0.15 1.61 -19.09
C GLU A 33 -0.47 3.01 -19.02
N MET A 34 -1.49 3.19 -18.20
CA MET A 34 -2.17 4.48 -18.03
C MET A 34 -1.25 5.54 -17.42
N TYR A 35 -0.46 5.20 -16.39
CA TYR A 35 0.47 6.11 -15.75
C TYR A 35 1.67 6.41 -16.65
N LYS A 36 2.21 5.39 -17.32
CA LYS A 36 3.31 5.54 -18.29
C LYS A 36 2.93 6.48 -19.43
N ALA A 37 1.72 6.33 -20.00
CA ALA A 37 1.18 7.21 -21.04
C ALA A 37 1.04 8.68 -20.57
N LYS A 38 0.93 8.93 -19.26
CA LYS A 38 0.89 10.26 -18.65
C LYS A 38 2.26 10.79 -18.20
N GLY A 39 3.33 10.10 -18.58
CA GLY A 39 4.71 10.50 -18.33
C GLY A 39 5.17 10.24 -16.89
N TYR A 40 4.53 9.33 -16.15
CA TYR A 40 5.05 8.83 -14.89
C TYR A 40 6.16 7.83 -15.14
N SER A 41 7.11 7.76 -14.22
CA SER A 41 8.23 6.81 -14.24
C SER A 41 8.22 5.89 -13.03
N ILE A 42 7.41 6.19 -12.02
CA ILE A 42 7.34 5.41 -10.78
C ILE A 42 5.87 5.29 -10.36
N LEU A 43 5.45 4.08 -10.01
CA LEU A 43 4.12 3.80 -9.48
C LEU A 43 4.22 2.85 -8.28
N SER A 44 3.48 3.14 -7.22
CA SER A 44 3.12 2.16 -6.22
C SER A 44 1.62 1.93 -6.22
N ILE A 45 1.23 0.67 -6.36
CA ILE A 45 -0.13 0.22 -6.13
C ILE A 45 -0.20 -0.17 -4.65
N THR A 46 -1.02 0.54 -3.90
CA THR A 46 -1.16 0.38 -2.45
C THR A 46 -2.57 -0.08 -2.12
N ASP A 47 -2.89 -1.30 -2.55
CA ASP A 47 -4.17 -1.93 -2.29
C ASP A 47 -4.45 -2.06 -0.79
N HIS A 48 -5.71 -1.99 -0.38
CA HIS A 48 -6.10 -2.04 1.03
C HIS A 48 -5.68 -3.35 1.69
N GLU A 49 -4.83 -3.26 2.72
CA GLU A 49 -4.34 -4.36 3.57
C GLU A 49 -3.60 -5.48 2.80
N VAL A 50 -3.35 -5.31 1.50
CA VAL A 50 -2.81 -6.36 0.63
C VAL A 50 -1.55 -5.88 -0.08
N PRO A 51 -0.36 -6.14 0.46
CA PRO A 51 0.86 -5.94 -0.31
C PRO A 51 0.90 -6.92 -1.47
N ARG A 52 1.30 -6.44 -2.63
CA ARG A 52 1.57 -7.27 -3.82
C ARG A 52 2.83 -6.80 -4.49
N ASN A 53 3.67 -7.77 -4.81
CA ASN A 53 4.83 -7.55 -5.64
C ASN A 53 4.40 -7.43 -7.10
N HIS A 54 4.73 -6.29 -7.70
CA HIS A 54 4.50 -6.01 -9.11
C HIS A 54 5.84 -5.70 -9.82
N SER A 55 6.95 -6.23 -9.29
CA SER A 55 8.29 -5.98 -9.87
C SER A 55 8.43 -6.53 -11.29
N ASP A 56 7.66 -7.56 -11.64
CA ASP A 56 7.54 -8.10 -12.99
C ASP A 56 7.03 -7.08 -14.03
N LEU A 57 6.31 -6.05 -13.56
CA LEU A 57 5.85 -4.93 -14.37
C LEU A 57 6.89 -3.80 -14.48
N THR A 58 8.02 -3.87 -13.78
CA THR A 58 9.12 -2.90 -13.91
C THR A 58 9.83 -3.09 -15.25
N ASP A 59 10.15 -1.98 -15.91
CA ASP A 59 10.93 -2.00 -17.16
C ASP A 59 12.03 -0.91 -17.14
N SER A 60 12.68 -0.65 -18.27
CA SER A 60 13.82 0.29 -18.37
C SER A 60 13.49 1.73 -18.00
N ASP A 61 12.25 2.15 -18.09
CA ASP A 61 11.77 3.54 -17.91
C ASP A 61 10.65 3.66 -16.91
N PHE A 62 10.20 2.54 -16.29
CA PHE A 62 9.11 2.54 -15.34
C PHE A 62 9.38 1.58 -14.18
N ILE A 63 9.27 2.08 -12.96
CA ILE A 63 9.54 1.33 -11.74
C ILE A 63 8.23 1.11 -10.98
N MET A 64 7.94 -0.15 -10.64
CA MET A 64 6.87 -0.52 -9.71
C MET A 64 7.46 -0.67 -8.31
N LEU A 65 6.80 -0.05 -7.33
CA LEU A 65 7.16 -0.17 -5.92
C LEU A 65 6.12 -1.02 -5.19
N THR A 66 6.58 -1.99 -4.43
CA THR A 66 5.73 -2.81 -3.57
C THR A 66 5.29 -2.01 -2.35
N GLY A 67 3.99 -2.00 -2.10
CA GLY A 67 3.41 -1.30 -0.97
C GLY A 67 1.96 -1.72 -0.73
N TYR A 68 1.37 -1.21 0.33
CA TYR A 68 -0.05 -1.39 0.64
C TYR A 68 -0.55 -0.28 1.55
N GLU A 69 -1.86 -0.07 1.58
CA GLU A 69 -2.52 0.88 2.45
C GLU A 69 -3.12 0.20 3.66
N VAL A 70 -2.72 0.63 4.85
CA VAL A 70 -3.32 0.21 6.13
C VAL A 70 -4.44 1.14 6.52
N TYR A 71 -5.58 0.56 6.89
CA TYR A 71 -6.70 1.26 7.48
C TYR A 71 -6.64 1.19 9.01
N ILE A 72 -6.52 2.33 9.65
CA ILE A 72 -6.47 2.45 11.11
C ILE A 72 -7.70 3.20 11.60
N ARG A 73 -8.44 2.57 12.52
CA ARG A 73 -9.57 3.16 13.20
C ARG A 73 -9.35 3.06 14.71
N PRO A 74 -9.16 4.19 15.41
CA PRO A 74 -8.85 4.18 16.84
C PRO A 74 -9.97 3.58 17.71
N ASP A 75 -11.23 3.73 17.29
CA ASP A 75 -12.38 3.16 17.99
C ASP A 75 -13.20 2.24 17.07
N PRO A 76 -12.98 0.91 17.14
CA PRO A 76 -13.74 -0.05 16.34
C PRO A 76 -15.23 -0.13 16.73
N LYS A 77 -15.65 0.40 17.88
CA LYS A 77 -17.04 0.39 18.34
C LYS A 77 -17.83 1.63 17.92
N GLY A 78 -17.17 2.67 17.41
CA GLY A 78 -17.83 3.88 16.93
C GLY A 78 -18.57 4.69 17.99
N ILE A 79 -18.22 4.51 19.28
CA ILE A 79 -18.95 5.12 20.41
C ILE A 79 -18.74 6.64 20.46
N TYR A 80 -17.62 7.13 19.91
CA TYR A 80 -17.28 8.55 19.87
C TYR A 80 -17.20 9.06 18.42
N ASP A 81 -18.36 9.23 17.81
CA ASP A 81 -18.48 9.60 16.40
C ASP A 81 -17.72 10.90 16.02
N VAL A 82 -17.66 11.85 16.94
CA VAL A 82 -17.00 13.16 16.75
C VAL A 82 -15.48 13.05 16.68
N TYR A 83 -14.88 12.00 17.25
CA TYR A 83 -13.42 11.76 17.29
C TYR A 83 -12.98 10.51 16.51
N ASN A 84 -13.92 9.83 15.89
CA ASN A 84 -13.66 8.57 15.19
C ASN A 84 -13.06 8.85 13.80
N LYS A 85 -11.81 9.28 13.80
CA LYS A 85 -11.08 9.57 12.56
C LYS A 85 -10.50 8.28 11.99
N GLU A 86 -10.78 8.06 10.74
CA GLU A 86 -10.11 7.04 9.94
C GLU A 86 -8.77 7.59 9.46
N ILE A 87 -7.73 6.79 9.60
CA ILE A 87 -6.38 7.12 9.15
C ILE A 87 -5.96 6.02 8.19
N HIS A 88 -5.56 6.43 7.00
CA HIS A 88 -4.96 5.54 6.00
C HIS A 88 -3.47 5.84 5.93
N ILE A 89 -2.64 4.81 5.98
CA ILE A 89 -1.19 4.92 5.94
C ILE A 89 -0.66 4.03 4.83
N ASN A 90 0.06 4.61 3.88
CA ASN A 90 0.77 3.86 2.86
C ASN A 90 2.11 3.37 3.39
N LEU A 91 2.33 2.08 3.31
CA LEU A 91 3.58 1.40 3.66
C LEU A 91 4.27 0.91 2.38
N PHE A 92 5.59 1.08 2.32
CA PHE A 92 6.40 0.70 1.17
C PHE A 92 7.51 -0.26 1.59
N ALA A 93 7.70 -1.33 0.84
CA ALA A 93 8.80 -2.24 1.03
C ALA A 93 10.10 -1.65 0.45
N ARG A 94 11.21 -1.83 1.16
CA ARG A 94 12.55 -1.49 0.64
C ARG A 94 13.04 -2.51 -0.39
N ASP A 95 12.59 -3.75 -0.22
CA ASP A 95 12.83 -4.85 -1.14
C ASP A 95 11.51 -5.14 -1.86
N PRO A 96 11.43 -5.04 -3.19
CA PRO A 96 10.19 -5.27 -3.93
C PRO A 96 9.64 -6.69 -3.77
N GLU A 97 10.49 -7.66 -3.43
CA GLU A 97 10.07 -9.04 -3.17
C GLU A 97 9.44 -9.22 -1.78
N ASN A 98 9.48 -8.19 -0.93
CA ASN A 98 8.95 -8.28 0.43
C ASN A 98 7.46 -7.88 0.46
N GLU A 99 6.59 -8.86 0.50
CA GLU A 99 5.13 -8.72 0.68
C GLU A 99 4.68 -8.88 2.15
N ALA A 100 5.58 -8.71 3.11
CA ALA A 100 5.24 -8.88 4.52
C ALA A 100 4.23 -7.84 4.99
N ILE A 101 3.14 -8.31 5.58
CA ILE A 101 2.14 -7.47 6.24
C ILE A 101 2.63 -7.19 7.67
N VAL A 102 3.21 -6.00 7.87
CA VAL A 102 3.79 -5.62 9.16
C VAL A 102 2.78 -4.97 10.11
N CYS A 103 1.69 -4.46 9.55
CA CYS A 103 0.56 -3.88 10.28
C CYS A 103 -0.71 -4.14 9.50
N TYR A 104 -1.80 -4.44 10.17
CA TYR A 104 -3.10 -4.66 9.52
C TYR A 104 -4.25 -4.38 10.48
N ASN A 105 -5.42 -4.09 9.91
CA ASN A 105 -6.67 -3.97 10.66
C ASN A 105 -7.48 -5.27 10.53
N PRO A 106 -7.65 -6.07 11.61
CA PRO A 106 -8.39 -7.32 11.54
C PRO A 106 -9.85 -7.17 11.05
N SER A 107 -10.44 -6.00 11.26
CA SER A 107 -11.82 -5.72 10.83
C SER A 107 -11.93 -5.34 9.35
N TYR A 108 -10.80 -5.12 8.66
CA TYR A 108 -10.77 -4.62 7.28
C TYR A 108 -10.05 -5.55 6.29
N CYS A 109 -9.65 -6.75 6.71
CA CYS A 109 -8.91 -7.71 5.88
C CYS A 109 -9.78 -8.45 4.85
N ARG A 110 -10.77 -7.79 4.24
CA ARG A 110 -11.71 -8.42 3.30
C ARG A 110 -11.07 -8.83 1.96
N TYR A 111 -9.98 -8.19 1.58
CA TYR A 111 -9.28 -8.46 0.32
C TYR A 111 -8.19 -9.54 0.44
N LEU A 112 -7.87 -9.96 1.66
CA LEU A 112 -6.95 -11.07 1.91
C LEU A 112 -7.65 -12.41 1.67
N THR A 113 -6.92 -13.38 1.14
CA THR A 113 -7.36 -14.78 1.06
C THR A 113 -7.44 -15.39 2.46
N GLU A 114 -8.16 -16.50 2.60
CA GLU A 114 -8.26 -17.19 3.90
C GLU A 114 -6.90 -17.73 4.38
N GLU A 115 -6.03 -18.13 3.46
CA GLU A 115 -4.66 -18.58 3.76
C GLU A 115 -3.82 -17.44 4.31
N GLU A 116 -3.89 -16.24 3.70
CA GLU A 116 -3.22 -15.04 4.17
C GLU A 116 -3.72 -14.62 5.57
N LYS A 117 -5.05 -14.64 5.80
CA LYS A 117 -5.64 -14.37 7.10
C LYS A 117 -5.20 -15.36 8.18
N GLN A 118 -5.07 -16.65 7.83
CA GLN A 118 -4.56 -17.68 8.75
C GLN A 118 -3.07 -17.46 9.07
N SER A 119 -2.29 -17.04 8.08
CA SER A 119 -0.88 -16.70 8.26
C SER A 119 -0.71 -15.54 9.23
N LEU A 120 -1.51 -14.48 9.10
CA LEU A 120 -1.52 -13.34 10.01
C LEU A 120 -1.89 -13.72 11.45
N LYS A 121 -2.85 -14.61 11.64
CA LYS A 121 -3.21 -15.12 12.98
C LYS A 121 -2.05 -15.86 13.66
N LYS A 122 -1.24 -16.57 12.90
CA LYS A 122 -0.03 -17.27 13.43
C LYS A 122 1.07 -16.26 13.81
N VAL A 123 1.25 -15.20 13.03
CA VAL A 123 2.22 -14.14 13.34
C VAL A 123 1.71 -13.26 14.50
N GLY A 124 0.42 -13.01 14.59
CA GLY A 124 -0.22 -12.25 15.68
C GLY A 124 -0.15 -12.93 17.06
N SER A 125 0.19 -14.23 17.12
CA SER A 125 0.55 -14.89 18.38
C SER A 125 1.93 -14.44 18.92
N GLN A 126 2.76 -13.84 18.07
CA GLN A 126 3.94 -13.07 18.46
C GLN A 126 3.53 -11.59 18.37
N ARG A 127 2.91 -11.06 19.42
CA ARG A 127 2.32 -9.74 19.60
C ARG A 127 2.75 -8.72 18.53
N PRO A 128 1.81 -8.18 17.70
CA PRO A 128 2.01 -6.87 17.09
C PRO A 128 2.29 -5.90 18.24
N ARG A 129 3.26 -5.01 18.08
CA ARG A 129 3.46 -3.94 19.07
C ARG A 129 2.16 -3.15 19.12
N GLU A 130 1.42 -3.30 20.20
CA GLU A 130 0.31 -2.40 20.51
C GLU A 130 0.91 -1.01 20.57
N PHE A 131 0.43 -0.10 19.74
CA PHE A 131 0.67 1.32 19.95
C PHE A 131 -0.08 1.69 21.23
N THR A 132 0.56 1.50 22.38
CA THR A 132 0.11 2.10 23.63
C THR A 132 0.42 3.58 23.56
N THR A 133 -0.63 4.38 23.61
CA THR A 133 -0.63 5.84 23.79
C THR A 133 0.13 6.23 25.06
#